data_c9fb434a955b1df8f259e16f296434d8
#
_entry.id   c9fb434a955b1df8f259e16f296434d8
#
_cell.length_a   1.000
_cell.length_b   1.000
_cell.length_c   1.000
_cell.angle_alpha   90.00
_cell.angle_beta   90.00
_cell.angle_gamma   90.00
#
_symmetry.space_group_name_H-M   'P 1'
#
loop_
_entity.id
_entity.type
_entity.pdbx_description
1 polymer ?
#
loop_
_entity_poly.entity_id
_entity_poly.type
_entity_poly.pdbx_seq_one_letter_code
_entity_poly.pdbx_strand_id
1 'polypeptide(L)'
;ASDVYKRQVNTDSVFTNHEKRDAHLRSPDFLNVSKYPVMTFSSDFTDLNTSSGIIKGQLTLLGQTKPLALNFKINKIAKYPFRIGLTKPIVMGVSGNAKFRRSDFGMTYGVSKNLVGDMIELIVEFEAIQQ
;
A
#
# COMPACT_ATOMS: atom_id res chain seq x y z
N ALA A 1 -22.55 6.18 -7.03
CA ALA A 1 -21.24 5.95 -7.62
C ALA A 1 -20.26 5.56 -6.53
N SER A 2 -19.46 4.54 -6.76
CA SER A 2 -18.39 4.15 -5.84
C SER A 2 -17.20 5.07 -6.03
N ASP A 3 -16.61 5.51 -4.93
CA ASP A 3 -15.36 6.24 -4.98
C ASP A 3 -14.20 5.26 -5.15
N VAL A 4 -13.26 5.61 -6.03
CA VAL A 4 -12.04 4.82 -6.22
C VAL A 4 -10.99 5.34 -5.26
N TYR A 5 -10.48 4.45 -4.41
CA TYR A 5 -9.32 4.75 -3.58
C TYR A 5 -8.05 4.36 -4.32
N LYS A 6 -7.11 5.30 -4.37
CA LYS A 6 -5.81 5.06 -5.00
C LYS A 6 -4.70 5.59 -4.11
N ARG A 7 -3.74 4.73 -3.80
CA ARG A 7 -2.56 5.09 -3.02
C ARG A 7 -1.32 4.80 -3.83
N GLN A 8 -0.45 5.80 -3.96
CA GLN A 8 0.85 5.67 -4.60
C GLN A 8 1.95 5.76 -3.57
N VAL A 9 2.97 4.93 -3.73
CA VAL A 9 4.16 4.94 -2.89
C VAL A 9 5.38 5.03 -3.79
N ASN A 10 6.27 5.98 -3.50
CA ASN A 10 7.55 6.07 -4.19
C ASN A 10 8.42 4.88 -3.77
N THR A 11 8.78 4.03 -4.72
CA THR A 11 9.60 2.85 -4.43
C THR A 11 11.01 3.21 -3.97
N ASP A 12 11.50 4.39 -4.37
CA ASP A 12 12.78 4.92 -3.91
C ASP A 12 12.81 5.23 -2.41
N SER A 13 11.65 5.32 -1.77
CA SER A 13 11.54 5.61 -0.34
C SER A 13 11.86 4.41 0.55
N VAL A 14 12.20 3.25 0.01
CA VAL A 14 12.56 2.08 0.79
C VAL A 14 13.72 2.39 1.73
N PHE A 15 13.56 2.04 3.01
CA PHE A 15 14.54 2.36 4.03
C PHE A 15 14.57 1.25 5.08
N THR A 16 15.72 0.60 5.24
CA THR A 16 15.92 -0.45 6.24
C THR A 16 17.07 -0.14 7.19
N ASN A 17 17.56 1.11 7.16
CA ASN A 17 18.69 1.59 7.95
C ASN A 17 20.00 0.84 7.67
N HIS A 18 20.19 0.43 6.41
CA HIS A 18 21.40 -0.25 5.95
C HIS A 18 21.64 0.12 4.48
N GLU A 19 22.63 0.98 4.22
CA GLU A 19 22.82 1.60 2.89
C GLU A 19 23.03 0.58 1.77
N LYS A 20 23.85 -0.43 1.98
CA LYS A 20 24.11 -1.45 0.94
C LYS A 20 22.88 -2.28 0.65
N ARG A 21 22.13 -2.64 1.69
CA ARG A 21 20.87 -3.39 1.52
C ARG A 21 19.85 -2.56 0.81
N ASP A 22 19.72 -1.29 1.18
CA ASP A 22 18.75 -0.39 0.55
C ASP A 22 19.08 -0.11 -0.92
N ALA A 23 20.36 0.06 -1.24
CA ALA A 23 20.81 0.19 -2.62
C ALA A 23 20.47 -1.06 -3.44
N HIS A 24 20.65 -2.25 -2.88
CA HIS A 24 20.28 -3.50 -3.54
C HIS A 24 18.78 -3.63 -3.72
N LEU A 25 17.98 -3.22 -2.72
CA LEU A 25 16.53 -3.23 -2.82
C LEU A 25 16.02 -2.29 -3.92
N ARG A 26 16.71 -1.19 -4.19
CA ARG A 26 16.36 -0.27 -5.27
C ARG A 26 16.79 -0.76 -6.65
N SER A 27 17.66 -1.75 -6.71
CA SER A 27 18.26 -2.24 -7.94
C SER A 27 17.29 -3.08 -8.77
N PRO A 28 17.66 -3.41 -10.04
CA PRO A 28 16.84 -4.30 -10.87
C PRO A 28 16.59 -5.68 -10.30
N ASP A 29 17.37 -6.13 -9.31
CA ASP A 29 17.12 -7.40 -8.62
C ASP A 29 15.85 -7.37 -7.77
N PHE A 30 15.41 -6.20 -7.35
CA PHE A 30 14.23 -6.02 -6.49
C PHE A 30 13.29 -4.97 -7.05
N LEU A 31 13.26 -3.76 -6.50
CA LEU A 31 12.25 -2.76 -6.83
C LEU A 31 12.48 -2.06 -8.17
N ASN A 32 13.71 -2.07 -8.66
CA ASN A 32 14.06 -1.44 -9.94
C ASN A 32 13.49 -0.02 -10.05
N VAL A 33 13.84 0.84 -9.09
CA VAL A 33 13.20 2.15 -8.93
C VAL A 33 13.43 3.09 -10.10
N SER A 34 14.52 2.91 -10.86
CA SER A 34 14.80 3.71 -12.04
C SER A 34 13.76 3.50 -13.14
N LYS A 35 13.28 2.27 -13.28
CA LYS A 35 12.28 1.92 -14.30
C LYS A 35 10.86 1.99 -13.74
N TYR A 36 10.69 1.65 -12.47
CA TYR A 36 9.38 1.61 -11.81
C TYR A 36 9.41 2.44 -10.53
N PRO A 37 9.34 3.76 -10.64
CA PRO A 37 9.52 4.64 -9.47
C PRO A 37 8.35 4.64 -8.50
N VAL A 38 7.20 4.06 -8.89
CA VAL A 38 5.98 4.09 -8.08
C VAL A 38 5.34 2.72 -8.05
N MET A 39 4.86 2.31 -6.89
CA MET A 39 3.88 1.23 -6.79
C MET A 39 2.52 1.82 -6.41
N THR A 40 1.45 1.19 -6.86
CA THR A 40 0.10 1.73 -6.72
C THR A 40 -0.85 0.65 -6.22
N PHE A 41 -1.65 0.98 -5.22
CA PHE A 41 -2.82 0.19 -4.84
C PHE A 41 -4.07 0.98 -5.15
N SER A 42 -5.02 0.35 -5.85
CA SER A 42 -6.31 0.97 -6.15
C SER A 42 -7.45 0.01 -5.81
N SER A 43 -8.54 0.56 -5.30
CA SER A 43 -9.74 -0.22 -4.97
C SER A 43 -10.98 0.66 -5.05
N ASP A 44 -12.12 0.01 -5.23
CA ASP A 44 -13.41 0.68 -5.07
C ASP A 44 -13.76 0.71 -3.58
N PHE A 45 -14.04 1.90 -3.10
CA PHE A 45 -14.37 2.12 -1.70
C PHE A 45 -15.88 2.30 -1.58
N THR A 46 -16.59 1.27 -1.17
CA THR A 46 -18.04 1.29 -1.18
C THR A 46 -18.68 1.41 0.20
N ASP A 47 -17.99 1.07 1.28
CA ASP A 47 -18.61 1.11 2.60
C ASP A 47 -17.58 1.19 3.72
N LEU A 48 -17.53 2.33 4.42
CA LEU A 48 -16.73 2.56 5.62
C LEU A 48 -17.55 2.50 6.91
N ASN A 49 -18.79 2.01 6.84
CA ASN A 49 -19.64 1.93 8.01
C ASN A 49 -19.30 0.74 8.91
N THR A 50 -18.49 -0.19 8.41
CA THR A 50 -17.99 -1.30 9.20
C THR A 50 -16.62 -0.95 9.79
N SER A 51 -16.37 -1.36 11.03
CA SER A 51 -15.12 -1.04 11.72
C SER A 51 -13.92 -1.85 11.21
N SER A 52 -14.15 -2.92 10.49
CA SER A 52 -13.11 -3.76 9.91
C SER A 52 -13.67 -4.59 8.77
N GLY A 53 -12.80 -5.10 7.92
CA GLY A 53 -13.22 -5.93 6.79
C GLY A 53 -12.09 -6.16 5.81
N ILE A 54 -12.46 -6.50 4.59
CA ILE A 54 -11.52 -6.76 3.50
C ILE A 54 -11.85 -5.82 2.34
N ILE A 55 -10.84 -5.11 1.86
CA ILE A 55 -10.93 -4.28 0.66
C ILE A 55 -10.25 -5.06 -0.45
N LYS A 56 -10.98 -5.38 -1.50
CA LYS A 56 -10.42 -6.02 -2.70
C LYS A 56 -9.97 -4.95 -3.67
N GLY A 57 -8.75 -5.03 -4.13
CA GLY A 57 -8.19 -4.06 -5.04
C GLY A 57 -7.14 -4.66 -5.96
N GLN A 58 -6.34 -3.78 -6.55
CA GLN A 58 -5.29 -4.12 -7.49
C GLN A 58 -3.99 -3.49 -7.02
N LEU A 59 -2.94 -4.30 -6.92
CA LEU A 59 -1.59 -3.81 -6.64
C LEU A 59 -0.79 -3.80 -7.95
N THR A 60 -0.22 -2.65 -8.28
CA THR A 60 0.73 -2.52 -9.39
C THR A 60 2.13 -2.37 -8.84
N LEU A 61 2.98 -3.31 -9.15
CA LEU A 61 4.37 -3.34 -8.72
C LEU A 61 5.21 -3.89 -9.87
N LEU A 62 6.34 -3.25 -10.16
CA LEU A 62 7.21 -3.63 -11.29
C LEU A 62 6.46 -3.71 -12.62
N GLY A 63 5.52 -2.80 -12.85
CA GLY A 63 4.74 -2.78 -14.08
C GLY A 63 3.70 -3.86 -14.22
N GLN A 64 3.52 -4.71 -13.20
CA GLN A 64 2.53 -5.78 -13.21
C GLN A 64 1.42 -5.49 -12.21
N THR A 65 0.18 -5.69 -12.65
CA THR A 65 -1.01 -5.46 -11.84
C THR A 65 -1.65 -6.79 -11.47
N LYS A 66 -1.82 -7.03 -10.18
CA LYS A 66 -2.40 -8.26 -9.65
C LYS A 66 -3.47 -7.93 -8.61
N PRO A 67 -4.52 -8.76 -8.49
CA PRO A 67 -5.48 -8.59 -7.40
C PRO A 67 -4.81 -8.74 -6.04
N LEU A 68 -5.23 -7.91 -5.09
CA LEU A 68 -4.76 -7.97 -3.71
C LEU A 68 -5.91 -7.64 -2.77
N ALA A 69 -6.11 -8.47 -1.76
CA ALA A 69 -7.07 -8.22 -0.71
C ALA A 69 -6.37 -7.59 0.49
N LEU A 70 -6.84 -6.42 0.90
CA LEU A 70 -6.31 -5.66 2.02
C LEU A 70 -7.24 -5.82 3.22
N ASN A 71 -6.73 -6.36 4.33
CA ASN A 71 -7.46 -6.35 5.58
C ASN A 71 -7.39 -4.95 6.18
N PHE A 72 -8.52 -4.37 6.52
CA PHE A 72 -8.53 -3.03 7.08
C PHE A 72 -9.22 -2.98 8.45
N LYS A 73 -8.85 -1.96 9.23
CA LYS A 73 -9.46 -1.65 10.50
C LYS A 73 -9.53 -0.14 10.66
N ILE A 74 -10.68 0.36 11.10
CA ILE A 74 -10.85 1.75 11.45
C ILE A 74 -10.46 1.90 12.92
N ASN A 75 -9.41 2.68 13.19
CA ASN A 75 -8.84 2.81 14.53
C ASN A 75 -9.44 3.97 15.32
N LYS A 76 -9.79 5.06 14.61
CA LYS A 76 -10.22 6.28 15.26
C LYS A 76 -11.14 7.08 14.35
N ILE A 77 -12.23 7.60 14.92
CA ILE A 77 -13.13 8.53 14.24
C ILE A 77 -13.15 9.81 15.07
N ALA A 78 -12.85 10.95 14.42
CA ALA A 78 -12.83 12.24 15.10
C ALA A 78 -13.20 13.34 14.12
N LYS A 79 -13.67 14.48 14.65
CA LYS A 79 -13.83 15.67 13.83
C LYS A 79 -12.47 16.25 13.49
N TYR A 80 -12.32 16.66 12.23
CA TYR A 80 -11.10 17.31 11.79
C TYR A 80 -10.91 18.63 12.57
N PRO A 81 -9.71 18.96 13.05
CA PRO A 81 -9.52 20.13 13.89
C PRO A 81 -9.67 21.46 13.15
N PHE A 82 -9.60 21.45 11.82
CA PHE A 82 -9.71 22.65 11.00
C PHE A 82 -10.93 22.58 10.12
N ARG A 83 -11.52 23.75 9.84
CA ARG A 83 -12.65 23.83 8.91
C ARG A 83 -12.17 23.73 7.48
N ILE A 84 -12.91 22.98 6.68
CA ILE A 84 -12.79 23.00 5.22
C ILE A 84 -14.09 23.60 4.71
N GLY A 85 -14.01 24.85 4.22
CA GLY A 85 -15.22 25.63 3.93
C GLY A 85 -15.98 25.97 5.20
N LEU A 86 -17.26 25.61 5.27
CA LEU A 86 -18.14 25.91 6.42
C LEU A 86 -18.25 24.75 7.41
N THR A 87 -17.58 23.63 7.16
CA THR A 87 -17.74 22.43 7.97
C THR A 87 -16.42 21.92 8.51
N LYS A 88 -16.50 21.16 9.62
CA LYS A 88 -15.39 20.36 10.13
C LYS A 88 -15.66 18.91 9.71
N PRO A 89 -14.93 18.38 8.71
CA PRO A 89 -15.17 17.02 8.29
C PRO A 89 -14.79 16.00 9.34
N ILE A 90 -15.37 14.81 9.24
CA ILE A 90 -15.00 13.69 10.08
C ILE A 90 -13.79 13.02 9.47
N VAL A 91 -12.79 12.70 10.32
CA VAL A 91 -11.57 12.03 9.94
C VAL A 91 -11.55 10.65 10.58
N MET A 92 -11.20 9.65 9.79
CA MET A 92 -11.02 8.28 10.27
C MET A 92 -9.58 7.85 10.07
N GLY A 93 -8.97 7.29 11.13
CA GLY A 93 -7.70 6.60 10.99
C GLY A 93 -7.95 5.17 10.54
N VAL A 94 -7.31 4.75 9.47
CA VAL A 94 -7.48 3.42 8.89
C VAL A 94 -6.12 2.73 8.83
N SER A 95 -6.06 1.50 9.34
CA SER A 95 -4.91 0.62 9.19
C SER A 95 -5.28 -0.53 8.28
N GLY A 96 -4.37 -0.89 7.39
CA GLY A 96 -4.57 -2.01 6.50
C GLY A 96 -3.33 -2.86 6.39
N ASN A 97 -3.50 -4.15 6.09
CA ASN A 97 -2.40 -5.04 5.82
C ASN A 97 -2.78 -6.08 4.76
N ALA A 98 -1.77 -6.51 4.02
CA ALA A 98 -1.92 -7.55 3.03
C ALA A 98 -0.60 -8.30 2.88
N LYS A 99 -0.68 -9.55 2.44
CA LYS A 99 0.50 -10.35 2.13
C LYS A 99 0.44 -10.78 0.68
N PHE A 100 1.59 -10.74 0.03
CA PHE A 100 1.70 -11.23 -1.35
C PHE A 100 3.09 -11.80 -1.59
N ARG A 101 3.22 -12.58 -2.65
CA ARG A 101 4.51 -13.12 -3.07
C ARG A 101 5.16 -12.17 -4.05
N ARG A 102 6.40 -11.77 -3.76
CA ARG A 102 7.13 -10.89 -4.67
C ARG A 102 7.41 -11.55 -6.01
N SER A 103 7.52 -12.86 -6.05
CA SER A 103 7.70 -13.60 -7.30
C SER A 103 6.50 -13.47 -8.25
N ASP A 104 5.29 -13.23 -7.73
CA ASP A 104 4.10 -13.01 -8.56
C ASP A 104 4.22 -11.74 -9.41
N PHE A 105 5.08 -10.81 -9.00
CA PHE A 105 5.34 -9.56 -9.72
C PHE A 105 6.66 -9.59 -10.49
N GLY A 106 7.27 -10.76 -10.64
CA GLY A 106 8.53 -10.90 -11.35
C GLY A 106 9.78 -10.58 -10.52
N MET A 107 9.61 -10.32 -9.23
CA MET A 107 10.73 -10.05 -8.32
C MET A 107 11.23 -11.38 -7.75
N THR A 108 12.10 -12.06 -8.50
CA THR A 108 12.47 -13.45 -8.24
C THR A 108 13.89 -13.65 -7.68
N TYR A 109 14.65 -12.56 -7.51
CA TYR A 109 16.03 -12.66 -7.03
C TYR A 109 16.09 -13.40 -5.69
N GLY A 110 16.91 -14.43 -5.63
CA GLY A 110 17.15 -15.20 -4.41
C GLY A 110 16.01 -16.12 -3.96
N VAL A 111 14.88 -16.17 -4.71
CA VAL A 111 13.72 -17.01 -4.33
C VAL A 111 14.05 -18.49 -4.46
N SER A 112 14.60 -18.90 -5.62
CA SER A 112 14.86 -20.32 -5.91
C SER A 112 15.93 -20.93 -4.98
N LYS A 113 16.82 -20.10 -4.46
CA LYS A 113 17.88 -20.54 -3.54
C LYS A 113 17.52 -20.29 -2.07
N ASN A 114 16.30 -19.82 -1.82
CA ASN A 114 15.81 -19.50 -0.49
C ASN A 114 16.71 -18.53 0.29
N LEU A 115 17.38 -17.62 -0.44
CA LEU A 115 18.27 -16.62 0.15
C LEU A 115 17.51 -15.43 0.72
N VAL A 116 16.38 -15.09 0.10
CA VAL A 116 15.52 -13.99 0.52
C VAL A 116 14.07 -14.48 0.45
N GLY A 117 13.31 -14.20 1.48
CA GLY A 117 11.91 -14.63 1.55
C GLY A 117 11.08 -14.12 0.39
N ASP A 118 10.17 -14.93 -0.10
CA ASP A 118 9.27 -14.58 -1.20
C ASP A 118 8.04 -13.78 -0.72
N MET A 119 7.65 -13.95 0.52
CA MET A 119 6.47 -13.30 1.07
C MET A 119 6.78 -11.87 1.51
N ILE A 120 5.97 -10.92 1.05
CA ILE A 120 6.01 -9.52 1.49
C ILE A 120 4.72 -9.20 2.23
N GLU A 121 4.85 -8.54 3.37
CA GLU A 121 3.71 -7.94 4.06
C GLU A 121 3.67 -6.45 3.76
N LEU A 122 2.52 -5.99 3.27
CA LEU A 122 2.25 -4.57 3.05
C LEU A 122 1.42 -4.06 4.22
N ILE A 123 1.92 -3.02 4.88
CA ILE A 123 1.21 -2.35 5.97
C ILE A 123 0.94 -0.92 5.52
N VAL A 124 -0.31 -0.50 5.60
CA VAL A 124 -0.75 0.83 5.16
C VAL A 124 -1.50 1.50 6.31
N GLU A 125 -1.13 2.75 6.60
CA GLU A 125 -1.87 3.59 7.53
C GLU A 125 -2.20 4.90 6.85
N PHE A 126 -3.45 5.33 6.94
CA PHE A 126 -3.88 6.58 6.33
C PHE A 126 -5.06 7.18 7.08
N GLU A 127 -5.32 8.45 6.80
CA GLU A 127 -6.51 9.13 7.26
C GLU A 127 -7.47 9.29 6.09
N ALA A 128 -8.72 8.93 6.32
CA ALA A 128 -9.80 9.16 5.38
C ALA A 128 -10.64 10.33 5.88
N ILE A 129 -10.85 11.32 5.03
CA ILE A 129 -11.64 12.50 5.34
C ILE A 129 -12.99 12.35 4.68
N GLN A 130 -14.05 12.40 5.47
CA GLN A 130 -15.40 12.39 4.95
C GLN A 130 -15.71 13.74 4.29
N GLN A 131 -16.15 13.68 3.08
CA GLN A 131 -16.57 14.88 2.34
C GLN A 131 -18.07 14.97 2.22
#